data_2b094b38e34d095023f5e7a70e6a4817
#
_entry.id   2b094b38e34d095023f5e7a70e6a4817
#
_cell.length_a   1.000
_cell.length_b   1.000
_cell.length_c   1.000
_cell.angle_alpha   90.00
_cell.angle_beta   90.00
_cell.angle_gamma   90.00
#
_symmetry.space_group_name_H-M   'P 1'
#
loop_
_entity.id
_entity.type
_entity.pdbx_description
1 polymer ?
#
loop_
_entity_poly.entity_id
_entity_poly.type
_entity_poly.pdbx_seq_one_letter_code
_entity_poly.pdbx_strand_id
1 'polypeptide(L)'
;NIYRQGDKDYLIFSSDKGQRHSLINNGFDIVEIDLAETKSIPDSIQILVIADPRESFTDAEVEEISRYIESGRNMIISADPGSQKNANQIAELVGGRFVDGRLAVPQGDLQQDLVLARVTNNAVKTFPAWSGLRSHNNKITMPGAVQVAGFCNKGFAPLTVLSSDSKGWNEIHTTDFVNTVAQLDSLNGEKRGAKSVGIQMTRQAGERTQKILLLGDSDCFSNGELVRQRY
;
A
#
# COMPACT_ATOMS: atom_id res chain seq x y z
N ASN A 1 11.00 -8.41 -6.04
CA ASN A 1 11.37 -7.64 -4.85
C ASN A 1 12.03 -6.32 -5.28
N ILE A 2 11.27 -5.21 -5.33
CA ILE A 2 11.80 -3.91 -5.76
C ILE A 2 12.48 -3.15 -4.62
N TYR A 3 12.20 -3.52 -3.37
CA TYR A 3 12.77 -2.88 -2.21
C TYR A 3 13.87 -3.75 -1.61
N ARG A 4 15.05 -3.63 -2.18
CA ARG A 4 16.24 -4.27 -1.61
C ARG A 4 16.88 -3.33 -0.58
N GLN A 5 17.41 -3.91 0.48
CA GLN A 5 18.23 -3.17 1.41
C GLN A 5 19.36 -2.43 0.66
N GLY A 6 19.41 -1.10 0.79
CA GLY A 6 20.38 -0.28 0.07
C GLY A 6 19.98 0.11 -1.37
N ASP A 7 18.74 -0.19 -1.80
CA ASP A 7 18.20 0.37 -3.02
C ASP A 7 18.24 1.90 -2.98
N LYS A 8 18.87 2.51 -3.97
CA LYS A 8 19.09 3.97 -3.99
C LYS A 8 17.80 4.77 -4.04
N ASP A 9 16.70 4.20 -4.55
CA ASP A 9 15.42 4.87 -4.68
C ASP A 9 14.53 4.70 -3.45
N TYR A 10 14.85 3.74 -2.57
CA TYR A 10 14.05 3.40 -1.38
C TYR A 10 14.92 3.29 -0.12
N LEU A 11 15.67 4.34 0.18
CA LEU A 11 16.55 4.41 1.35
C LEU A 11 15.83 4.30 2.70
N ILE A 12 14.51 4.37 2.73
CA ILE A 12 13.71 4.09 3.93
C ILE A 12 14.00 2.69 4.49
N PHE A 13 14.32 1.72 3.62
CA PHE A 13 14.64 0.35 3.98
C PHE A 13 16.15 0.09 4.14
N SER A 14 16.97 1.14 4.07
CA SER A 14 18.41 1.04 4.26
C SER A 14 18.76 0.74 5.73
N SER A 15 19.75 -0.12 5.95
CA SER A 15 20.38 -0.33 7.25
C SER A 15 21.43 0.74 7.58
N ASP A 16 21.72 1.66 6.66
CA ASP A 16 22.65 2.77 6.88
C ASP A 16 22.01 3.85 7.77
N LYS A 17 22.52 4.00 8.97
CA LYS A 17 22.08 5.02 9.93
C LYS A 17 22.34 6.46 9.48
N GLY A 18 23.19 6.68 8.48
CA GLY A 18 23.37 7.98 7.83
C GLY A 18 22.15 8.44 7.01
N GLN A 19 21.26 7.51 6.65
CA GLN A 19 20.05 7.81 5.90
C GLN A 19 18.93 8.30 6.83
N ARG A 20 18.72 9.61 6.92
CA ARG A 20 17.81 10.25 7.90
C ARG A 20 16.41 9.64 7.98
N HIS A 21 15.84 9.24 6.83
CA HIS A 21 14.46 8.72 6.74
C HIS A 21 14.38 7.20 6.87
N SER A 22 15.53 6.52 7.05
CA SER A 22 15.54 5.06 7.19
C SER A 22 14.85 4.61 8.48
N LEU A 23 14.12 3.50 8.38
CA LEU A 23 13.40 2.89 9.50
C LEU A 23 14.33 2.48 10.64
N ILE A 24 15.59 2.15 10.36
CA ILE A 24 16.58 1.83 11.41
C ILE A 24 16.78 2.98 12.40
N ASN A 25 16.66 4.24 11.94
CA ASN A 25 16.73 5.41 12.81
C ASN A 25 15.46 5.63 13.65
N ASN A 26 14.41 4.86 13.38
CA ASN A 26 13.15 4.83 14.12
C ASN A 26 13.01 3.56 14.98
N GLY A 27 14.10 2.82 15.18
CA GLY A 27 14.13 1.65 16.05
C GLY A 27 13.65 0.35 15.39
N PHE A 28 13.63 0.27 14.05
CA PHE A 28 13.30 -0.96 13.32
C PHE A 28 14.58 -1.53 12.69
N ASP A 29 14.91 -2.76 13.03
CA ASP A 29 15.89 -3.54 12.28
C ASP A 29 15.23 -4.10 11.00
N ILE A 30 15.97 -4.10 9.89
CA ILE A 30 15.46 -4.52 8.59
C ILE A 30 16.28 -5.71 8.10
N VAL A 31 15.57 -6.72 7.64
CA VAL A 31 16.15 -7.90 7.01
C VAL A 31 15.38 -8.23 5.73
N GLU A 32 16.10 -8.53 4.67
CA GLU A 32 15.54 -9.07 3.43
C GLU A 32 15.37 -10.59 3.58
N ILE A 33 14.22 -11.11 3.12
CA ILE A 33 13.90 -12.53 3.15
C ILE A 33 13.63 -13.00 1.73
N ASP A 34 14.41 -13.95 1.26
CA ASP A 34 14.14 -14.69 0.05
C ASP A 34 13.50 -16.04 0.43
N LEU A 35 12.19 -16.18 0.18
CA LEU A 35 11.45 -17.40 0.51
C LEU A 35 11.83 -18.57 -0.39
N ALA A 36 12.37 -18.33 -1.59
CA ALA A 36 12.88 -19.40 -2.43
C ALA A 36 14.10 -20.09 -1.81
N GLU A 37 14.91 -19.33 -1.03
CA GLU A 37 16.08 -19.85 -0.33
C GLU A 37 15.74 -20.30 1.10
N THR A 38 15.12 -19.43 1.90
CA THR A 38 14.91 -19.65 3.34
C THR A 38 13.79 -20.63 3.66
N LYS A 39 12.83 -20.81 2.74
CA LYS A 39 11.62 -21.66 2.88
C LYS A 39 10.69 -21.29 4.04
N SER A 40 11.09 -20.38 4.91
CA SER A 40 10.28 -19.95 6.07
C SER A 40 10.57 -18.52 6.47
N ILE A 41 9.55 -17.86 7.06
CA ILE A 41 9.67 -16.53 7.64
C ILE A 41 10.06 -16.68 9.11
N PRO A 42 11.24 -16.18 9.54
CA PRO A 42 11.69 -16.29 10.92
C PRO A 42 10.70 -15.73 11.94
N ASP A 43 10.60 -16.34 13.10
CA ASP A 43 9.70 -15.87 14.18
C ASP A 43 10.06 -14.48 14.74
N SER A 44 11.30 -14.05 14.54
CA SER A 44 11.76 -12.70 14.92
C SER A 44 11.12 -11.58 14.08
N ILE A 45 10.54 -11.89 12.91
CA ILE A 45 9.92 -10.90 12.04
C ILE A 45 8.59 -10.45 12.65
N GLN A 46 8.54 -9.21 13.09
CA GLN A 46 7.33 -8.62 13.70
C GLN A 46 6.38 -8.01 12.66
N ILE A 47 6.95 -7.49 11.57
CA ILE A 47 6.20 -6.88 10.46
C ILE A 47 6.79 -7.39 9.16
N LEU A 48 5.97 -8.06 8.35
CA LEU A 48 6.35 -8.46 7.00
C LEU A 48 5.90 -7.38 6.01
N VAL A 49 6.80 -6.97 5.11
CA VAL A 49 6.51 -6.03 4.04
C VAL A 49 6.59 -6.76 2.71
N ILE A 50 5.50 -6.73 1.93
CA ILE A 50 5.44 -7.19 0.55
C ILE A 50 5.09 -5.97 -0.30
N ALA A 51 6.04 -5.51 -1.12
CA ALA A 51 5.87 -4.31 -1.89
C ALA A 51 6.05 -4.61 -3.38
N ASP A 52 5.05 -4.24 -4.17
CA ASP A 52 5.01 -4.31 -5.63
C ASP A 52 5.57 -5.64 -6.21
N PRO A 53 5.01 -6.81 -5.86
CA PRO A 53 5.51 -8.09 -6.30
C PRO A 53 5.39 -8.22 -7.83
N ARG A 54 6.54 -8.28 -8.52
CA ARG A 54 6.60 -8.34 -10.00
C ARG A 54 6.35 -9.74 -10.57
N GLU A 55 6.49 -10.75 -9.73
CA GLU A 55 6.27 -12.15 -10.08
C GLU A 55 5.20 -12.77 -9.20
N SER A 56 4.54 -13.80 -9.70
CA SER A 56 3.56 -14.55 -8.92
C SER A 56 4.24 -15.37 -7.85
N PHE A 57 3.63 -15.42 -6.67
CA PHE A 57 4.08 -16.33 -5.62
C PHE A 57 3.76 -17.77 -5.98
N THR A 58 4.65 -18.68 -5.62
CA THR A 58 4.40 -20.11 -5.67
C THR A 58 3.43 -20.52 -4.56
N ASP A 59 2.78 -21.67 -4.70
CA ASP A 59 1.86 -22.20 -3.68
C ASP A 59 2.54 -22.35 -2.31
N ALA A 60 3.83 -22.77 -2.29
CA ALA A 60 4.61 -22.92 -1.06
C ALA A 60 4.88 -21.55 -0.37
N GLU A 61 5.17 -20.50 -1.14
CA GLU A 61 5.34 -19.15 -0.59
C GLU A 61 4.03 -18.59 -0.07
N VAL A 62 2.93 -18.79 -0.80
CA VAL A 62 1.58 -18.39 -0.34
C VAL A 62 1.22 -19.10 0.96
N GLU A 63 1.52 -20.40 1.08
CA GLU A 63 1.29 -21.18 2.29
C GLU A 63 2.11 -20.66 3.47
N GLU A 64 3.39 -20.34 3.26
CA GLU A 64 4.23 -19.78 4.31
C GLU A 64 3.77 -18.40 4.76
N ILE A 65 3.41 -17.51 3.82
CA ILE A 65 2.84 -16.21 4.14
C ILE A 65 1.50 -16.37 4.87
N SER A 66 0.67 -17.34 4.49
CA SER A 66 -0.57 -17.65 5.20
C SER A 66 -0.31 -18.05 6.65
N ARG A 67 0.69 -18.92 6.91
CA ARG A 67 1.12 -19.28 8.28
C ARG A 67 1.59 -18.07 9.08
N TYR A 68 2.35 -17.17 8.43
CA TYR A 68 2.75 -15.92 9.04
C TYR A 68 1.54 -15.05 9.44
N ILE A 69 0.55 -14.91 8.56
CA ILE A 69 -0.70 -14.19 8.85
C ILE A 69 -1.44 -14.85 10.02
N GLU A 70 -1.56 -16.18 10.02
CA GLU A 70 -2.27 -16.92 11.05
C GLU A 70 -1.60 -16.84 12.43
N SER A 71 -0.29 -16.61 12.48
CA SER A 71 0.44 -16.34 13.73
C SER A 71 0.07 -15.01 14.42
N GLY A 72 -0.77 -14.17 13.80
CA GLY A 72 -1.24 -12.92 14.38
C GLY A 72 -0.27 -11.74 14.22
N ARG A 73 0.78 -11.89 13.43
CA ARG A 73 1.79 -10.84 13.18
C ARG A 73 1.30 -9.82 12.15
N ASN A 74 1.86 -8.63 12.18
CA ASN A 74 1.46 -7.52 11.33
C ASN A 74 2.09 -7.59 9.94
N MET A 75 1.44 -6.94 8.95
CA MET A 75 1.94 -6.92 7.59
C MET A 75 1.63 -5.60 6.88
N ILE A 76 2.45 -5.25 5.89
CA ILE A 76 2.15 -4.23 4.90
C ILE A 76 2.21 -4.90 3.52
N ILE A 77 1.19 -4.68 2.71
CA ILE A 77 1.15 -5.13 1.31
C ILE A 77 0.90 -3.90 0.46
N SER A 78 1.73 -3.66 -0.52
CA SER A 78 1.50 -2.60 -1.50
C SER A 78 1.59 -3.12 -2.92
N ALA A 79 0.88 -2.46 -3.84
CA ALA A 79 0.88 -2.80 -5.24
C ALA A 79 0.78 -1.54 -6.09
N ASP A 80 1.49 -1.56 -7.22
CA ASP A 80 1.45 -0.57 -8.26
C ASP A 80 0.72 -1.12 -9.50
N PRO A 81 0.39 -0.29 -10.50
CA PRO A 81 -0.20 -0.77 -11.74
C PRO A 81 0.65 -1.83 -12.41
N GLY A 82 0.03 -2.98 -12.66
CA GLY A 82 0.68 -4.17 -13.26
C GLY A 82 1.07 -5.25 -12.26
N SER A 83 1.16 -4.95 -10.96
CA SER A 83 1.45 -5.95 -9.92
C SER A 83 0.23 -6.41 -9.11
N GLN A 84 -0.95 -5.81 -9.37
CA GLN A 84 -2.16 -6.10 -8.59
C GLN A 84 -2.50 -7.59 -8.53
N LYS A 85 -2.37 -8.29 -9.66
CA LYS A 85 -2.66 -9.74 -9.73
C LYS A 85 -1.77 -10.54 -8.77
N ASN A 86 -0.48 -10.23 -8.72
CA ASN A 86 0.47 -10.92 -7.86
C ASN A 86 0.22 -10.57 -6.39
N ALA A 87 0.03 -9.29 -6.07
CA ALA A 87 -0.28 -8.84 -4.72
C ALA A 87 -1.60 -9.43 -4.19
N ASN A 88 -2.59 -9.64 -5.07
CA ASN A 88 -3.88 -10.22 -4.72
C ASN A 88 -3.79 -11.67 -4.25
N GLN A 89 -2.77 -12.44 -4.66
CA GLN A 89 -2.56 -13.79 -4.11
C GLN A 89 -2.45 -13.77 -2.58
N ILE A 90 -1.91 -12.68 -2.02
CA ILE A 90 -1.75 -12.52 -0.57
C ILE A 90 -2.85 -11.65 0.04
N ALA A 91 -3.24 -10.55 -0.61
CA ALA A 91 -4.25 -9.64 -0.08
C ALA A 91 -5.61 -10.32 0.13
N GLU A 92 -5.99 -11.24 -0.76
CA GLU A 92 -7.26 -11.97 -0.68
C GLU A 92 -7.31 -12.94 0.52
N LEU A 93 -6.17 -13.38 1.05
CA LEU A 93 -6.12 -14.19 2.27
C LEU A 93 -6.74 -13.46 3.47
N VAL A 94 -6.69 -12.14 3.48
CA VAL A 94 -7.20 -11.28 4.56
C VAL A 94 -8.46 -10.50 4.17
N GLY A 95 -9.02 -10.75 2.99
CA GLY A 95 -10.19 -10.04 2.48
C GLY A 95 -9.89 -8.69 1.86
N GLY A 96 -8.64 -8.48 1.43
CA GLY A 96 -8.24 -7.31 0.66
C GLY A 96 -8.14 -7.59 -0.82
N ARG A 97 -8.21 -6.55 -1.65
CA ARG A 97 -8.00 -6.66 -3.10
C ARG A 97 -7.50 -5.35 -3.69
N PHE A 98 -6.49 -5.43 -4.50
CA PHE A 98 -6.05 -4.37 -5.40
C PHE A 98 -6.87 -4.47 -6.69
N VAL A 99 -7.56 -3.39 -7.04
CA VAL A 99 -8.47 -3.35 -8.19
C VAL A 99 -7.68 -3.05 -9.45
N ASP A 100 -7.98 -3.73 -10.54
CA ASP A 100 -7.34 -3.48 -11.83
C ASP A 100 -7.53 -2.04 -12.28
N GLY A 101 -6.58 -1.52 -13.04
CA GLY A 101 -6.57 -0.12 -13.50
C GLY A 101 -5.63 0.76 -12.68
N ARG A 102 -5.77 2.06 -12.86
CA ARG A 102 -5.00 3.11 -12.18
C ARG A 102 -5.92 4.25 -11.80
N LEU A 103 -5.69 4.91 -10.72
CA LEU A 103 -6.52 6.06 -10.34
C LEU A 103 -6.14 7.29 -11.18
N ALA A 104 -7.16 7.94 -11.73
CA ALA A 104 -7.08 9.23 -12.39
C ALA A 104 -7.81 10.28 -11.55
N VAL A 105 -7.12 11.37 -11.19
CA VAL A 105 -7.66 12.47 -10.39
C VAL A 105 -7.35 13.79 -11.09
N PRO A 106 -8.34 14.49 -11.67
CA PRO A 106 -8.13 15.82 -12.24
C PRO A 106 -7.74 16.82 -11.14
N GLN A 107 -6.57 17.46 -11.26
CA GLN A 107 -6.04 18.36 -10.23
C GLN A 107 -5.12 19.45 -10.80
N GLY A 108 -5.68 20.31 -11.67
CA GLY A 108 -4.96 21.42 -12.27
C GLY A 108 -3.83 20.95 -13.18
N ASP A 109 -2.62 21.47 -12.97
CA ASP A 109 -1.45 21.19 -13.82
C ASP A 109 -0.71 19.90 -13.46
N LEU A 110 -1.15 19.17 -12.43
CA LEU A 110 -0.54 17.91 -12.05
C LEU A 110 -1.03 16.78 -12.94
N GLN A 111 -0.18 15.78 -13.17
CA GLN A 111 -0.59 14.56 -13.85
C GLN A 111 -1.76 13.89 -13.12
N GLN A 112 -2.70 13.35 -13.88
CA GLN A 112 -3.92 12.80 -13.30
C GLN A 112 -3.68 11.54 -12.47
N ASP A 113 -2.62 10.78 -12.74
CA ASP A 113 -2.24 9.60 -11.97
C ASP A 113 -1.40 9.89 -10.73
N LEU A 114 -1.03 11.16 -10.49
CA LEU A 114 -0.40 11.59 -9.25
C LEU A 114 -1.49 11.78 -8.17
N VAL A 115 -1.82 10.74 -7.43
CA VAL A 115 -2.84 10.81 -6.41
C VAL A 115 -2.32 11.48 -5.14
N LEU A 116 -3.04 12.50 -4.66
CA LEU A 116 -2.79 13.15 -3.39
C LEU A 116 -3.78 12.62 -2.34
N ALA A 117 -3.41 11.51 -1.71
CA ALA A 117 -4.26 10.81 -0.76
C ALA A 117 -4.38 11.57 0.59
N ARG A 118 -5.52 11.44 1.23
CA ARG A 118 -5.81 12.02 2.56
C ARG A 118 -6.22 10.95 3.56
N VAL A 119 -5.79 11.13 4.80
CA VAL A 119 -6.25 10.31 5.91
C VAL A 119 -7.73 10.55 6.15
N THR A 120 -8.51 9.49 6.27
CA THR A 120 -9.96 9.57 6.49
C THR A 120 -10.30 9.96 7.93
N ASN A 121 -11.48 10.54 8.13
CA ASN A 121 -11.98 10.85 9.48
C ASN A 121 -12.12 9.59 10.35
N ASN A 122 -12.57 8.49 9.74
CA ASN A 122 -12.77 7.23 10.45
C ASN A 122 -11.44 6.61 10.88
N ALA A 123 -10.37 6.75 10.07
CA ALA A 123 -9.04 6.30 10.46
C ALA A 123 -8.57 6.98 11.75
N VAL A 124 -8.68 8.31 11.84
CA VAL A 124 -8.28 9.06 13.03
C VAL A 124 -9.10 8.71 14.27
N LYS A 125 -10.43 8.52 14.08
CA LYS A 125 -11.31 8.13 15.20
C LYS A 125 -10.98 6.75 15.75
N THR A 126 -10.64 5.81 14.85
CA THR A 126 -10.38 4.42 15.25
C THR A 126 -8.93 4.21 15.71
N PHE A 127 -7.99 4.89 15.08
CA PHE A 127 -6.56 4.78 15.35
C PHE A 127 -5.92 6.17 15.46
N PRO A 128 -5.78 6.72 16.68
CA PRO A 128 -5.25 8.07 16.90
C PRO A 128 -3.87 8.33 16.29
N ALA A 129 -3.07 7.29 16.05
CA ALA A 129 -1.77 7.41 15.38
C ALA A 129 -1.84 8.08 13.99
N TRP A 130 -2.99 8.00 13.29
CA TRP A 130 -3.21 8.68 12.01
C TRP A 130 -3.45 10.20 12.16
N SER A 131 -3.69 10.70 13.39
CA SER A 131 -3.99 12.12 13.62
C SER A 131 -2.86 13.05 13.21
N GLY A 132 -1.60 12.64 13.41
CA GLY A 132 -0.42 13.43 13.03
C GLY A 132 -0.37 13.75 11.53
N LEU A 133 -0.74 12.79 10.69
CA LEU A 133 -0.80 13.00 9.24
C LEU A 133 -1.98 13.88 8.83
N ARG A 134 -3.08 13.86 9.59
CA ARG A 134 -4.28 14.62 9.27
C ARG A 134 -4.26 16.05 9.79
N SER A 135 -3.71 16.29 10.98
CA SER A 135 -3.80 17.59 11.69
C SER A 135 -3.25 18.77 10.91
N HIS A 136 -2.30 18.53 10.00
CA HIS A 136 -1.67 19.54 9.18
C HIS A 136 -2.21 19.59 7.74
N ASN A 137 -3.38 18.99 7.48
CA ASN A 137 -3.93 18.81 6.13
C ASN A 137 -2.93 18.16 5.15
N ASN A 138 -2.06 17.30 5.69
CA ASN A 138 -1.06 16.63 4.92
C ASN A 138 -1.70 15.70 3.89
N LYS A 139 -1.11 15.67 2.73
CA LYS A 139 -1.43 14.71 1.67
C LYS A 139 -0.26 13.75 1.54
N ILE A 140 -0.57 12.51 1.26
CA ILE A 140 0.42 11.50 0.91
C ILE A 140 0.42 11.42 -0.60
N THR A 141 1.56 11.67 -1.20
CA THR A 141 1.74 11.56 -2.65
C THR A 141 1.86 10.09 -3.01
N MET A 142 1.04 9.66 -3.95
CA MET A 142 0.94 8.27 -4.41
C MET A 142 0.96 8.27 -5.95
N PRO A 143 2.14 8.23 -6.59
CA PRO A 143 2.27 8.24 -8.04
C PRO A 143 1.80 6.92 -8.66
N GLY A 144 0.82 6.97 -9.54
CA GLY A 144 0.32 5.77 -10.19
C GLY A 144 -0.55 4.87 -9.30
N ALA A 145 -1.17 5.42 -8.25
CA ALA A 145 -1.93 4.64 -7.29
C ALA A 145 -3.03 3.78 -7.90
N VAL A 146 -3.27 2.61 -7.31
CA VAL A 146 -4.39 1.72 -7.62
C VAL A 146 -5.45 1.78 -6.51
N GLN A 147 -6.70 1.49 -6.87
CA GLN A 147 -7.76 1.38 -5.88
C GLN A 147 -7.59 0.11 -5.05
N VAL A 148 -7.83 0.21 -3.73
CA VAL A 148 -7.87 -0.94 -2.82
C VAL A 148 -9.31 -1.16 -2.37
N ALA A 149 -9.76 -2.40 -2.35
CA ALA A 149 -11.03 -2.85 -1.80
C ALA A 149 -10.79 -3.77 -0.59
N GLY A 150 -11.72 -3.77 0.34
CA GLY A 150 -11.64 -4.65 1.51
C GLY A 150 -13.01 -5.12 1.95
N PHE A 151 -13.11 -6.38 2.37
CA PHE A 151 -14.31 -7.02 2.88
C PHE A 151 -13.98 -7.86 4.12
N CYS A 152 -14.97 -8.08 4.96
CA CYS A 152 -14.79 -8.94 6.12
C CYS A 152 -14.44 -10.37 5.68
N ASN A 153 -13.32 -10.90 6.16
CA ASN A 153 -12.87 -12.26 5.88
C ASN A 153 -12.01 -12.79 7.03
N LYS A 154 -12.17 -14.03 7.40
CA LYS A 154 -11.39 -14.71 8.47
C LYS A 154 -11.22 -13.87 9.75
N GLY A 155 -12.26 -13.15 10.15
CA GLY A 155 -12.25 -12.27 11.32
C GLY A 155 -11.62 -10.89 11.08
N PHE A 156 -11.05 -10.63 9.92
CA PHE A 156 -10.60 -9.29 9.54
C PHE A 156 -11.77 -8.37 9.20
N ALA A 157 -11.69 -7.13 9.66
CA ALA A 157 -12.59 -6.05 9.31
C ALA A 157 -11.80 -4.92 8.62
N PRO A 158 -12.27 -4.44 7.45
CA PRO A 158 -11.62 -3.37 6.72
C PRO A 158 -11.97 -1.99 7.29
N LEU A 159 -10.97 -1.10 7.29
CA LEU A 159 -11.16 0.34 7.51
C LEU A 159 -10.38 1.11 6.45
N THR A 160 -11.04 1.91 5.64
CA THR A 160 -10.36 2.83 4.72
C THR A 160 -9.60 3.88 5.54
N VAL A 161 -8.28 3.88 5.44
CA VAL A 161 -7.40 4.82 6.13
C VAL A 161 -6.94 5.96 5.24
N LEU A 162 -6.76 5.70 3.94
CA LEU A 162 -6.40 6.70 2.95
C LEU A 162 -7.41 6.70 1.79
N SER A 163 -7.75 7.88 1.30
CA SER A 163 -8.63 8.05 0.14
C SER A 163 -8.14 9.13 -0.81
N SER A 164 -8.44 8.96 -2.10
CA SER A 164 -8.25 9.99 -3.12
C SER A 164 -9.27 11.11 -2.99
N ASP A 165 -9.12 12.15 -3.82
CA ASP A 165 -10.15 13.18 -4.01
C ASP A 165 -11.43 12.60 -4.65
N SER A 166 -12.58 13.22 -4.36
CA SER A 166 -13.88 12.82 -4.88
C SER A 166 -14.05 13.01 -6.39
N LYS A 167 -13.17 13.77 -7.02
CA LYS A 167 -13.15 13.95 -8.49
C LYS A 167 -12.51 12.78 -9.23
N GLY A 168 -11.85 11.86 -8.52
CA GLY A 168 -11.13 10.73 -9.11
C GLY A 168 -12.06 9.60 -9.56
N TRP A 169 -11.50 8.75 -10.41
CA TRP A 169 -12.10 7.48 -10.82
C TRP A 169 -11.02 6.42 -10.99
N ASN A 170 -11.41 5.17 -11.11
CA ASN A 170 -10.50 4.09 -11.48
C ASN A 170 -10.50 3.99 -13.00
N GLU A 171 -9.39 4.39 -13.62
CA GLU A 171 -9.15 4.41 -15.06
C GLU A 171 -8.64 3.03 -15.50
N ILE A 172 -9.29 2.45 -16.51
CA ILE A 172 -9.00 1.08 -16.96
C ILE A 172 -8.48 1.03 -18.42
N HIS A 173 -8.51 2.12 -19.14
CA HIS A 173 -8.12 2.19 -20.54
C HIS A 173 -6.83 2.97 -20.77
N THR A 174 -6.69 4.13 -20.12
CA THR A 174 -5.51 4.99 -20.29
C THR A 174 -4.35 4.47 -19.47
N THR A 175 -3.22 4.21 -20.12
CA THR A 175 -1.97 3.79 -19.48
C THR A 175 -0.87 4.85 -19.56
N ASP A 176 -0.93 5.74 -20.55
CA ASP A 176 0.01 6.85 -20.76
C ASP A 176 -0.60 8.17 -20.31
N PHE A 177 -0.36 8.55 -19.07
CA PHE A 177 -0.82 9.81 -18.47
C PHE A 177 0.13 11.00 -18.75
N VAL A 178 1.26 10.76 -19.40
CA VAL A 178 2.20 11.83 -19.79
C VAL A 178 1.69 12.52 -21.04
N ASN A 179 1.26 11.74 -22.04
CA ASN A 179 0.87 12.27 -23.34
C ASN A 179 -0.66 12.28 -23.56
N THR A 180 -1.41 11.65 -22.63
CA THR A 180 -2.86 11.50 -22.76
C THR A 180 -3.57 11.96 -21.50
N VAL A 181 -4.58 12.79 -21.68
CA VAL A 181 -5.49 13.18 -20.60
C VAL A 181 -6.62 12.15 -20.54
N ALA A 182 -6.66 11.36 -19.48
CA ALA A 182 -7.71 10.36 -19.26
C ALA A 182 -9.09 11.02 -19.17
N GLN A 183 -10.08 10.39 -19.77
CA GLN A 183 -11.47 10.84 -19.79
C GLN A 183 -12.34 9.78 -19.14
N LEU A 184 -13.17 10.20 -18.18
CA LEU A 184 -14.11 9.30 -17.51
C LEU A 184 -15.04 8.61 -18.52
N ASP A 185 -14.99 7.30 -18.61
CA ASP A 185 -15.85 6.47 -19.44
C ASP A 185 -16.93 5.77 -18.62
N SER A 186 -18.01 6.51 -18.35
CA SER A 186 -19.14 5.98 -17.59
C SER A 186 -19.90 4.86 -18.30
N LEU A 187 -19.78 4.74 -19.63
CA LEU A 187 -20.43 3.68 -20.42
C LEU A 187 -19.73 2.33 -20.16
N ASN A 188 -18.44 2.34 -19.93
CA ASN A 188 -17.64 1.17 -19.58
C ASN A 188 -17.50 0.95 -18.06
N GLY A 189 -18.35 1.58 -17.27
CA GLY A 189 -18.49 1.30 -15.85
C GLY A 189 -17.61 2.13 -14.93
N GLU A 190 -16.82 3.07 -15.44
CA GLU A 190 -16.07 3.98 -14.62
C GLU A 190 -16.99 4.93 -13.84
N LYS A 191 -16.69 5.15 -12.57
CA LYS A 191 -17.52 5.98 -11.71
C LYS A 191 -16.65 6.97 -10.96
N ARG A 192 -17.02 8.25 -11.08
CA ARG A 192 -16.41 9.33 -10.29
C ARG A 192 -16.73 9.18 -8.82
N GLY A 193 -15.74 9.49 -7.96
CA GLY A 193 -15.89 9.47 -6.51
C GLY A 193 -14.56 9.22 -5.80
N ALA A 194 -14.51 9.54 -4.51
CA ALA A 194 -13.33 9.20 -3.70
C ALA A 194 -13.10 7.70 -3.71
N LYS A 195 -11.84 7.30 -3.95
CA LYS A 195 -11.42 5.90 -3.99
C LYS A 195 -10.53 5.60 -2.80
N SER A 196 -10.69 4.42 -2.22
CA SER A 196 -9.79 3.93 -1.21
C SER A 196 -8.43 3.59 -1.83
N VAL A 197 -7.34 4.16 -1.30
CA VAL A 197 -5.96 3.87 -1.70
C VAL A 197 -5.14 3.30 -0.55
N GLY A 198 -5.72 3.25 0.64
CA GLY A 198 -5.17 2.57 1.79
C GLY A 198 -6.27 2.00 2.67
N ILE A 199 -6.17 0.70 2.96
CA ILE A 199 -7.09 0.00 3.86
C ILE A 199 -6.30 -0.71 4.94
N GLN A 200 -6.70 -0.50 6.18
CA GLN A 200 -6.21 -1.28 7.31
C GLN A 200 -7.20 -2.39 7.63
N MET A 201 -6.76 -3.63 7.46
CA MET A 201 -7.46 -4.83 7.89
C MET A 201 -7.10 -5.12 9.33
N THR A 202 -8.07 -5.35 10.19
CA THR A 202 -7.83 -5.64 11.61
C THR A 202 -8.62 -6.86 12.07
N ARG A 203 -7.99 -7.69 12.90
CA ARG A 203 -8.68 -8.75 13.64
C ARG A 203 -8.07 -8.91 15.03
N GLN A 204 -8.81 -9.52 15.93
CA GLN A 204 -8.29 -9.94 17.22
C GLN A 204 -7.54 -11.26 17.05
N ALA A 205 -6.28 -11.31 17.49
CA ALA A 205 -5.42 -12.49 17.50
C ALA A 205 -4.90 -12.73 18.93
N GLY A 206 -5.64 -13.51 19.72
CA GLY A 206 -5.41 -13.63 21.16
C GLY A 206 -5.62 -12.27 21.86
N GLU A 207 -4.67 -11.85 22.65
CA GLU A 207 -4.70 -10.55 23.36
C GLU A 207 -4.28 -9.35 22.51
N ARG A 208 -3.83 -9.56 21.27
CA ARG A 208 -3.32 -8.52 20.38
C ARG A 208 -4.29 -8.24 19.24
N THR A 209 -4.32 -6.99 18.79
CA THR A 209 -4.98 -6.62 17.55
C THR A 209 -3.97 -6.74 16.41
N GLN A 210 -4.18 -7.72 15.53
CA GLN A 210 -3.41 -7.85 14.29
C GLN A 210 -3.84 -6.77 13.31
N LYS A 211 -2.87 -6.16 12.64
CA LYS A 211 -3.07 -5.11 11.65
C LYS A 211 -2.35 -5.46 10.35
N ILE A 212 -3.08 -5.44 9.25
CA ILE A 212 -2.50 -5.60 7.91
C ILE A 212 -2.89 -4.37 7.12
N LEU A 213 -1.89 -3.63 6.64
CA LEU A 213 -2.07 -2.41 5.86
C LEU A 213 -1.93 -2.73 4.37
N LEU A 214 -2.96 -2.44 3.59
CA LEU A 214 -2.96 -2.53 2.14
C LEU A 214 -2.81 -1.12 1.58
N LEU A 215 -1.81 -0.89 0.73
CA LEU A 215 -1.53 0.41 0.11
C LEU A 215 -1.53 0.26 -1.41
N GLY A 216 -2.31 1.10 -2.07
CA GLY A 216 -2.44 1.10 -3.53
C GLY A 216 -1.30 1.82 -4.25
N ASP A 217 -0.14 1.94 -3.64
CA ASP A 217 1.05 2.56 -4.21
C ASP A 217 2.26 2.19 -3.34
N SER A 218 3.31 1.72 -3.97
CA SER A 218 4.58 1.41 -3.32
C SER A 218 5.55 2.59 -3.41
N ASP A 219 5.43 3.41 -4.46
CA ASP A 219 6.31 4.56 -4.72
C ASP A 219 6.15 5.69 -3.71
N CYS A 220 5.07 5.70 -2.93
CA CYS A 220 4.92 6.62 -1.79
C CYS A 220 6.03 6.49 -0.73
N PHE A 221 6.78 5.39 -0.73
CA PHE A 221 7.96 5.19 0.11
C PHE A 221 9.29 5.56 -0.57
N SER A 222 9.26 6.00 -1.83
CA SER A 222 10.47 6.40 -2.55
C SER A 222 11.11 7.64 -1.94
N ASN A 223 12.41 7.79 -2.15
CA ASN A 223 13.16 8.95 -1.67
C ASN A 223 12.57 10.27 -2.17
N GLY A 224 12.12 10.30 -3.42
CA GLY A 224 11.51 11.47 -4.02
C GLY A 224 10.27 11.93 -3.26
N GLU A 225 9.41 10.99 -2.89
CA GLU A 225 8.16 11.30 -2.19
C GLU A 225 8.38 11.62 -0.70
N LEU A 226 9.33 10.94 -0.03
CA LEU A 226 9.65 11.19 1.38
C LEU A 226 10.26 12.57 1.63
N VAL A 227 10.98 13.14 0.65
CA VAL A 227 11.63 14.45 0.79
C VAL A 227 10.88 15.56 0.07
N ARG A 228 9.85 15.24 -0.72
CA ARG A 228 9.08 16.22 -1.47
C ARG A 228 8.45 17.24 -0.53
N GLN A 229 8.80 18.50 -0.73
CA GLN A 229 8.16 19.59 -0.02
C GLN A 229 6.70 19.70 -0.49
N ARG A 230 5.81 19.87 0.47
CA ARG A 230 4.35 19.75 0.34
C ARG A 230 3.75 20.75 -0.64
N TYR A 231 2.77 20.29 -1.36
CA TYR A 231 1.86 21.11 -2.15
C TYR A 231 0.77 21.76 -1.27
#